data_947779fe72e36e4b94b09a121a364a47
#
_entry.id   947779fe72e36e4b94b09a121a364a47
#
_cell.length_a   1.000
_cell.length_b   1.000
_cell.length_c   1.000
_cell.angle_alpha   90.00
_cell.angle_beta   90.00
_cell.angle_gamma   90.00
#
_symmetry.space_group_name_H-M   'P 1'
#
loop_
_entity.id
_entity.type
_entity.pdbx_description
1 polymer ?
#
loop_
_entity_poly.entity_id
_entity_poly.type
_entity_poly.pdbx_seq_one_letter_code
_entity_poly.pdbx_strand_id
1 'polypeptide(L)'
;FSVLQEYNDKVLPRGDKLSALASLVDWNAFLSIEHKLYKNKSERGGRPNISIIIMIKLLILQQLYGLSDPQLELQVADRFSFRVFLGTTEVIPDYSTVWLFRERLKENGMLEFIWEEFVNQLKAKGYDVKKGVIQDATFITSDPGHAKSDVPRGGEAKTRRSKDGAWAKKGNKSHFGYKGHIKTDVENNFIWKVETTAANVHDSQVDLANEGEVRYGDKGYYGAKTKGYDASMKRASRGHQLSVFDELRNKRISSKRSLVERCFSVIKIVFKSGHVMVTTVGRAAVKMTFNAIGYNLFNLLGIVNRKAA
;
A
#
# COMPACT_ATOMS: atom_id res chain seq x y z
N PHE A 1 -13.66 -27.60 -26.18
CA PHE A 1 -12.48 -26.74 -25.89
C PHE A 1 -12.70 -26.04 -24.55
N SER A 2 -11.76 -26.23 -23.60
CA SER A 2 -11.92 -25.55 -22.30
C SER A 2 -11.56 -24.07 -22.46
N VAL A 3 -12.31 -23.18 -21.84
CA VAL A 3 -12.05 -21.73 -21.81
C VAL A 3 -10.61 -21.43 -21.33
N LEU A 4 -10.06 -22.28 -20.46
CA LEU A 4 -8.68 -22.21 -19.99
C LEU A 4 -7.68 -22.48 -21.14
N GLN A 5 -7.96 -23.43 -22.01
CA GLN A 5 -7.11 -23.76 -23.15
C GLN A 5 -7.09 -22.59 -24.16
N GLU A 6 -8.26 -22.04 -24.46
CA GLU A 6 -8.37 -20.86 -25.34
C GLU A 6 -7.63 -19.63 -24.75
N TYR A 7 -7.69 -19.44 -23.44
CA TYR A 7 -6.93 -18.39 -22.75
C TYR A 7 -5.43 -18.60 -22.89
N ASN A 8 -4.96 -19.83 -22.66
CA ASN A 8 -3.54 -20.17 -22.77
C ASN A 8 -3.03 -20.00 -24.21
N ASP A 9 -3.84 -20.35 -25.21
CA ASP A 9 -3.44 -20.31 -26.61
C ASP A 9 -3.51 -18.88 -27.21
N LYS A 10 -4.48 -18.06 -26.78
CA LYS A 10 -4.75 -16.75 -27.39
C LYS A 10 -4.34 -15.54 -26.55
N VAL A 11 -4.42 -15.65 -25.23
CA VAL A 11 -4.20 -14.49 -24.32
C VAL A 11 -2.81 -14.48 -23.73
N LEU A 12 -2.34 -15.60 -23.19
CA LEU A 12 -1.00 -15.69 -22.60
C LEU A 12 0.12 -15.27 -23.55
N PRO A 13 0.15 -15.71 -24.84
CA PRO A 13 1.20 -15.30 -25.77
C PRO A 13 1.21 -13.81 -26.10
N ARG A 14 0.08 -13.11 -25.88
CA ARG A 14 -0.03 -11.64 -26.05
C ARG A 14 0.45 -10.85 -24.84
N GLY A 15 0.92 -11.52 -23.78
CA GLY A 15 1.47 -10.93 -22.58
C GLY A 15 0.41 -10.62 -21.52
N ASP A 16 -0.06 -11.65 -20.83
CA ASP A 16 -0.90 -11.46 -19.65
C ASP A 16 -0.08 -10.98 -18.44
N LYS A 17 -0.25 -9.71 -18.11
CA LYS A 17 0.45 -9.08 -16.97
C LYS A 17 0.12 -9.73 -15.63
N LEU A 18 -1.08 -10.24 -15.43
CA LEU A 18 -1.49 -10.86 -14.16
C LEU A 18 -0.79 -12.21 -13.96
N SER A 19 -0.70 -13.04 -14.99
CA SER A 19 0.06 -14.29 -14.93
C SER A 19 1.54 -14.04 -14.66
N ALA A 20 2.12 -13.02 -15.32
CA ALA A 20 3.49 -12.60 -15.04
C ALA A 20 3.68 -12.09 -13.60
N LEU A 21 2.73 -11.32 -13.05
CA LEU A 21 2.76 -10.90 -11.65
C LEU A 21 2.64 -12.11 -10.70
N ALA A 22 1.76 -13.07 -11.02
CA ALA A 22 1.57 -14.26 -10.21
C ALA A 22 2.85 -15.09 -10.08
N SER A 23 3.66 -15.20 -11.14
CA SER A 23 4.92 -15.95 -11.15
C SER A 23 6.06 -15.29 -10.35
N LEU A 24 5.93 -14.00 -10.00
CA LEU A 24 6.96 -13.28 -9.23
C LEU A 24 6.93 -13.58 -7.74
N VAL A 25 5.89 -14.24 -7.22
CA VAL A 25 5.65 -14.43 -5.80
C VAL A 25 5.53 -15.90 -5.45
N ASP A 26 6.21 -16.32 -4.39
CA ASP A 26 5.90 -17.59 -3.73
C ASP A 26 4.68 -17.41 -2.83
N TRP A 27 3.53 -17.82 -3.35
CA TRP A 27 2.25 -17.70 -2.64
C TRP A 27 2.11 -18.69 -1.48
N ASN A 28 2.84 -19.82 -1.52
CA ASN A 28 2.72 -20.85 -0.49
C ASN A 28 3.29 -20.39 0.85
N ALA A 29 4.23 -19.44 0.85
CA ALA A 29 4.78 -18.85 2.06
C ALA A 29 3.69 -18.25 2.98
N PHE A 30 2.57 -17.78 2.41
CA PHE A 30 1.46 -17.21 3.18
C PHE A 30 0.55 -18.23 3.85
N LEU A 31 0.63 -19.51 3.51
CA LEU A 31 -0.22 -20.56 4.13
C LEU A 31 0.05 -20.70 5.63
N SER A 32 1.25 -20.36 6.07
CA SER A 32 1.66 -20.44 7.48
C SER A 32 0.79 -19.63 8.45
N ILE A 33 0.11 -18.57 7.98
CA ILE A 33 -0.74 -17.72 8.83
C ILE A 33 -2.23 -18.07 8.75
N GLU A 34 -2.62 -19.06 7.96
CA GLU A 34 -4.02 -19.41 7.77
C GLU A 34 -4.72 -19.78 9.10
N HIS A 35 -4.03 -20.54 9.96
CA HIS A 35 -4.56 -20.94 11.26
C HIS A 35 -4.74 -19.76 12.24
N LYS A 36 -4.03 -18.66 12.04
CA LYS A 36 -4.17 -17.45 12.86
C LYS A 36 -5.35 -16.59 12.43
N LEU A 37 -5.72 -16.66 11.15
CA LEU A 37 -6.81 -15.88 10.57
C LEU A 37 -8.16 -16.62 10.65
N TYR A 38 -8.15 -17.94 10.54
CA TYR A 38 -9.34 -18.76 10.54
C TYR A 38 -9.44 -19.58 11.83
N LYS A 39 -10.33 -19.17 12.73
CA LYS A 39 -10.51 -19.80 14.05
C LYS A 39 -11.71 -20.77 14.10
N ASN A 40 -12.34 -21.03 12.97
CA ASN A 40 -13.60 -21.77 12.87
C ASN A 40 -13.41 -23.27 12.55
N LYS A 41 -12.31 -23.87 12.96
CA LYS A 41 -12.14 -25.33 12.93
C LYS A 41 -13.03 -25.93 14.03
N SER A 42 -14.30 -26.23 13.72
CA SER A 42 -15.20 -26.93 14.61
C SER A 42 -15.46 -28.36 14.08
N GLU A 43 -15.54 -29.32 14.97
CA GLU A 43 -15.93 -30.69 14.63
C GLU A 43 -17.36 -30.80 14.07
N ARG A 44 -18.18 -29.74 14.25
CA ARG A 44 -19.57 -29.71 13.78
C ARG A 44 -19.69 -29.42 12.27
N GLY A 45 -18.58 -29.28 11.55
CA GLY A 45 -18.59 -28.94 10.13
C GLY A 45 -18.93 -27.48 9.88
N GLY A 46 -19.06 -27.11 8.61
CA GLY A 46 -19.37 -25.75 8.16
C GLY A 46 -18.85 -25.54 6.74
N ARG A 47 -19.16 -24.38 6.13
CA ARG A 47 -18.59 -24.02 4.83
C ARG A 47 -17.07 -23.90 4.95
N PRO A 48 -16.27 -24.56 4.10
CA PRO A 48 -14.81 -24.43 4.10
C PRO A 48 -14.39 -22.97 3.95
N ASN A 49 -13.30 -22.61 4.63
CA ASN A 49 -12.68 -21.31 4.44
C ASN A 49 -12.12 -21.19 3.02
N ILE A 50 -12.18 -19.97 2.47
CA ILE A 50 -11.50 -19.67 1.22
C ILE A 50 -10.00 -19.58 1.51
N SER A 51 -9.17 -20.18 0.65
CA SER A 51 -7.72 -20.14 0.80
C SER A 51 -7.20 -18.72 0.99
N ILE A 52 -6.29 -18.54 1.93
CA ILE A 52 -5.65 -17.27 2.20
C ILE A 52 -4.92 -16.71 0.96
N ILE A 53 -4.37 -17.59 0.12
CA ILE A 53 -3.71 -17.19 -1.14
C ILE A 53 -4.72 -16.47 -2.04
N ILE A 54 -5.92 -17.02 -2.21
CA ILE A 54 -6.98 -16.39 -3.00
C ILE A 54 -7.35 -15.03 -2.41
N MET A 55 -7.49 -14.94 -1.09
CA MET A 55 -7.87 -13.70 -0.40
C MET A 55 -6.80 -12.61 -0.52
N ILE A 56 -5.51 -12.95 -0.38
CA ILE A 56 -4.40 -12.01 -0.59
C ILE A 56 -4.37 -11.52 -2.05
N LYS A 57 -4.47 -12.44 -3.01
CA LYS A 57 -4.52 -12.10 -4.44
C LYS A 57 -5.70 -11.21 -4.78
N LEU A 58 -6.88 -11.44 -4.18
CA LEU A 58 -8.06 -10.56 -4.34
C LEU A 58 -7.78 -9.13 -3.87
N LEU A 59 -7.17 -8.97 -2.69
CA LEU A 59 -6.82 -7.63 -2.19
C LEU A 59 -5.78 -6.94 -3.08
N ILE A 60 -4.86 -7.68 -3.69
CA ILE A 60 -3.91 -7.14 -4.68
C ILE A 60 -4.67 -6.69 -5.94
N LEU A 61 -5.54 -7.53 -6.52
CA LEU A 61 -6.37 -7.15 -7.66
C LEU A 61 -7.21 -5.91 -7.36
N GLN A 62 -7.79 -5.85 -6.18
CA GLN A 62 -8.59 -4.70 -5.76
C GLN A 62 -7.81 -3.39 -5.85
N GLN A 63 -6.55 -3.38 -5.40
CA GLN A 63 -5.73 -2.17 -5.45
C GLN A 63 -5.23 -1.89 -6.87
N LEU A 64 -4.71 -2.89 -7.57
CA LEU A 64 -4.19 -2.73 -8.95
C LEU A 64 -5.22 -2.11 -9.91
N TYR A 65 -6.49 -2.43 -9.72
CA TYR A 65 -7.58 -1.95 -10.59
C TYR A 65 -8.46 -0.88 -9.94
N GLY A 66 -8.19 -0.49 -8.69
CA GLY A 66 -8.94 0.53 -7.96
C GLY A 66 -10.42 0.18 -7.78
N LEU A 67 -10.72 -1.09 -7.45
CA LEU A 67 -12.08 -1.61 -7.37
C LEU A 67 -12.70 -1.43 -5.97
N SER A 68 -14.00 -1.16 -5.93
CA SER A 68 -14.80 -1.33 -4.71
C SER A 68 -15.05 -2.81 -4.42
N ASP A 69 -15.51 -3.16 -3.21
CA ASP A 69 -15.77 -4.56 -2.86
C ASP A 69 -16.81 -5.22 -3.78
N PRO A 70 -17.97 -4.60 -4.09
CA PRO A 70 -18.90 -5.17 -5.05
C PRO A 70 -18.34 -5.25 -6.48
N GLN A 71 -17.54 -4.26 -6.89
CA GLN A 71 -16.91 -4.30 -8.22
C GLN A 71 -15.86 -5.40 -8.31
N LEU A 72 -15.12 -5.69 -7.23
CA LEU A 72 -14.15 -6.78 -7.21
C LEU A 72 -14.86 -8.13 -7.43
N GLU A 73 -15.95 -8.40 -6.71
CA GLU A 73 -16.76 -9.60 -6.88
C GLU A 73 -17.25 -9.75 -8.33
N LEU A 74 -17.86 -8.68 -8.88
CA LEU A 74 -18.36 -8.66 -10.26
C LEU A 74 -17.23 -8.90 -11.27
N GLN A 75 -16.09 -8.23 -11.14
CA GLN A 75 -14.97 -8.37 -12.06
C GLN A 75 -14.30 -9.75 -11.98
N VAL A 76 -14.27 -10.38 -10.81
CA VAL A 76 -13.79 -11.77 -10.67
C VAL A 76 -14.76 -12.74 -11.35
N ALA A 77 -16.06 -12.48 -11.28
CA ALA A 77 -17.07 -13.28 -12.00
C ALA A 77 -16.93 -13.14 -13.52
N ASP A 78 -16.70 -11.93 -14.01
CA ASP A 78 -16.71 -11.57 -15.43
C ASP A 78 -15.36 -11.88 -16.13
N ARG A 79 -14.23 -11.52 -15.48
CA ARG A 79 -12.91 -11.60 -16.10
C ARG A 79 -12.22 -12.93 -15.86
N PHE A 80 -12.05 -13.70 -16.90
CA PHE A 80 -11.32 -14.95 -16.84
C PHE A 80 -9.86 -14.77 -16.39
N SER A 81 -9.18 -13.70 -16.82
CA SER A 81 -7.81 -13.38 -16.38
C SER A 81 -7.68 -13.20 -14.85
N PHE A 82 -8.72 -12.69 -14.19
CA PHE A 82 -8.73 -12.59 -12.73
C PHE A 82 -8.80 -13.98 -12.09
N ARG A 83 -9.64 -14.87 -12.60
CA ARG A 83 -9.74 -16.26 -12.11
C ARG A 83 -8.43 -17.02 -12.30
N VAL A 84 -7.77 -16.84 -13.44
CA VAL A 84 -6.44 -17.43 -13.70
C VAL A 84 -5.42 -16.89 -12.68
N PHE A 85 -5.39 -15.59 -12.43
CA PHE A 85 -4.52 -14.99 -11.41
C PHE A 85 -4.80 -15.54 -10.02
N LEU A 86 -6.06 -15.73 -9.65
CA LEU A 86 -6.45 -16.30 -8.37
C LEU A 86 -6.08 -17.79 -8.26
N GLY A 87 -5.96 -18.50 -9.40
CA GLY A 87 -5.72 -19.96 -9.44
C GLY A 87 -6.98 -20.78 -9.16
N THR A 88 -8.17 -20.21 -9.35
CA THR A 88 -9.44 -20.91 -9.19
C THR A 88 -10.45 -20.43 -10.22
N THR A 89 -11.27 -21.39 -10.70
CA THR A 89 -12.40 -21.10 -11.58
C THR A 89 -13.76 -21.29 -10.91
N GLU A 90 -13.77 -21.94 -9.74
CA GLU A 90 -15.00 -22.39 -9.08
C GLU A 90 -15.45 -21.49 -7.93
N VAL A 91 -14.49 -20.96 -7.16
CA VAL A 91 -14.80 -20.21 -5.95
C VAL A 91 -14.66 -18.72 -6.19
N ILE A 92 -15.77 -18.00 -6.18
CA ILE A 92 -15.79 -16.52 -6.21
C ILE A 92 -16.23 -16.05 -4.83
N PRO A 93 -15.31 -15.42 -4.05
CA PRO A 93 -15.68 -14.82 -2.78
C PRO A 93 -16.58 -13.60 -3.00
N ASP A 94 -17.64 -13.53 -2.21
CA ASP A 94 -18.51 -12.35 -2.18
C ASP A 94 -17.81 -11.15 -1.51
N TYR A 95 -18.35 -9.96 -1.71
CA TYR A 95 -17.81 -8.71 -1.17
C TYR A 95 -17.75 -8.70 0.37
N SER A 96 -18.68 -9.37 1.05
CA SER A 96 -18.72 -9.45 2.51
C SER A 96 -17.59 -10.33 3.05
N THR A 97 -17.27 -11.41 2.36
CA THR A 97 -16.12 -12.27 2.67
C THR A 97 -14.80 -11.50 2.52
N VAL A 98 -14.64 -10.70 1.47
CA VAL A 98 -13.46 -9.85 1.27
C VAL A 98 -13.35 -8.80 2.38
N TRP A 99 -14.47 -8.16 2.74
CA TRP A 99 -14.51 -7.21 3.85
C TRP A 99 -14.10 -7.86 5.17
N LEU A 100 -14.68 -9.03 5.50
CA LEU A 100 -14.39 -9.76 6.73
C LEU A 100 -12.92 -10.19 6.80
N PHE A 101 -12.33 -10.58 5.68
CA PHE A 101 -10.91 -10.94 5.63
C PHE A 101 -10.01 -9.76 5.99
N ARG A 102 -10.29 -8.55 5.48
CA ARG A 102 -9.56 -7.33 5.87
C ARG A 102 -9.68 -7.02 7.35
N GLU A 103 -10.88 -7.18 7.94
CA GLU A 103 -11.06 -7.00 9.38
C GLU A 103 -10.21 -8.00 10.17
N ARG A 104 -10.21 -9.28 9.77
CA ARG A 104 -9.37 -10.31 10.38
C ARG A 104 -7.87 -10.00 10.30
N LEU A 105 -7.39 -9.51 9.15
CA LEU A 105 -5.99 -9.08 9.01
C LEU A 105 -5.63 -7.99 10.01
N LYS A 106 -6.49 -6.98 10.14
CA LYS A 106 -6.31 -5.88 11.08
C LYS A 106 -6.33 -6.36 12.54
N GLU A 107 -7.31 -7.16 12.91
CA GLU A 107 -7.55 -7.59 14.30
C GLU A 107 -6.51 -8.59 14.80
N ASN A 108 -5.96 -9.43 13.94
CA ASN A 108 -4.97 -10.43 14.31
C ASN A 108 -3.52 -9.97 14.08
N GLY A 109 -3.27 -8.72 13.65
CA GLY A 109 -1.93 -8.21 13.40
C GLY A 109 -1.18 -8.90 12.25
N MET A 110 -1.90 -9.60 11.36
CA MET A 110 -1.28 -10.38 10.29
C MET A 110 -0.89 -9.54 9.07
N LEU A 111 -1.25 -8.28 9.05
CA LEU A 111 -0.88 -7.36 7.99
C LEU A 111 0.63 -7.16 7.89
N GLU A 112 1.30 -7.01 9.05
CA GLU A 112 2.76 -6.87 9.14
C GLU A 112 3.45 -8.13 8.59
N PHE A 113 2.99 -9.33 8.99
CA PHE A 113 3.54 -10.57 8.48
C PHE A 113 3.45 -10.68 6.95
N ILE A 114 2.29 -10.34 6.37
CA ILE A 114 2.13 -10.35 4.90
C ILE A 114 3.11 -9.37 4.25
N TRP A 115 3.26 -8.18 4.82
CA TRP A 115 4.19 -7.18 4.32
C TRP A 115 5.64 -7.66 4.39
N GLU A 116 6.07 -8.17 5.54
CA GLU A 116 7.43 -8.68 5.76
C GLU A 116 7.77 -9.83 4.81
N GLU A 117 6.82 -10.75 4.58
CA GLU A 117 7.01 -11.85 3.66
C GLU A 117 7.24 -11.35 2.22
N PHE A 118 6.46 -10.37 1.73
CA PHE A 118 6.71 -9.76 0.43
C PHE A 118 8.09 -9.08 0.35
N VAL A 119 8.49 -8.38 1.41
CA VAL A 119 9.82 -7.73 1.50
C VAL A 119 10.93 -8.79 1.49
N ASN A 120 10.77 -9.89 2.23
CA ASN A 120 11.74 -10.97 2.26
C ASN A 120 11.92 -11.63 0.89
N GLN A 121 10.83 -11.81 0.15
CA GLN A 121 10.91 -12.34 -1.21
C GLN A 121 11.62 -11.37 -2.18
N LEU A 122 11.47 -10.05 -2.01
CA LEU A 122 12.25 -9.07 -2.76
C LEU A 122 13.75 -9.19 -2.44
N LYS A 123 14.10 -9.33 -1.15
CA LYS A 123 15.49 -9.53 -0.71
C LYS A 123 16.08 -10.82 -1.27
N ALA A 124 15.33 -11.92 -1.25
CA ALA A 124 15.73 -13.20 -1.83
C ALA A 124 16.01 -13.11 -3.33
N LYS A 125 15.39 -12.16 -4.04
CA LYS A 125 15.67 -11.85 -5.45
C LYS A 125 16.87 -10.90 -5.65
N GLY A 126 17.59 -10.56 -4.60
CA GLY A 126 18.80 -9.72 -4.63
C GLY A 126 18.54 -8.21 -4.58
N TYR A 127 17.30 -7.79 -4.28
CA TYR A 127 17.00 -6.38 -4.06
C TYR A 127 17.15 -6.04 -2.58
N ASP A 128 17.87 -4.95 -2.31
CA ASP A 128 18.07 -4.43 -0.95
C ASP A 128 18.38 -2.93 -1.00
N VAL A 129 18.32 -2.28 0.15
CA VAL A 129 18.67 -0.86 0.30
C VAL A 129 20.20 -0.71 0.34
N LYS A 130 20.79 -0.07 -0.69
CA LYS A 130 22.24 0.11 -0.80
C LYS A 130 22.70 1.58 -0.71
N LYS A 131 21.96 2.51 -1.31
CA LYS A 131 22.35 3.93 -1.49
C LYS A 131 21.55 4.89 -0.60
N GLY A 132 20.83 4.38 0.37
CA GLY A 132 19.95 5.13 1.24
C GLY A 132 18.49 5.09 0.83
N VAL A 133 17.67 5.71 1.66
CA VAL A 133 16.21 5.67 1.54
C VAL A 133 15.62 7.06 1.43
N ILE A 134 14.51 7.17 0.73
CA ILE A 134 13.67 8.35 0.66
C ILE A 134 12.47 8.10 1.54
N GLN A 135 12.23 8.99 2.48
CA GLN A 135 11.01 8.99 3.28
C GLN A 135 10.14 10.17 2.90
N ASP A 136 8.87 9.90 2.64
CA ASP A 136 7.89 10.92 2.32
C ASP A 136 6.48 10.48 2.71
N ALA A 137 5.55 11.45 2.79
CA ALA A 137 4.17 11.22 3.16
C ALA A 137 3.21 11.83 2.16
N THR A 138 2.04 11.21 2.04
CA THR A 138 0.99 11.72 1.19
C THR A 138 -0.36 11.66 1.87
N PHE A 139 -1.22 12.66 1.61
CA PHE A 139 -2.60 12.63 2.07
C PHE A 139 -3.42 11.58 1.31
N ILE A 140 -4.21 10.86 2.08
CA ILE A 140 -5.24 9.93 1.63
C ILE A 140 -6.55 10.49 2.17
N THR A 141 -7.35 11.06 1.29
CA THR A 141 -8.60 11.67 1.68
C THR A 141 -9.66 10.64 2.02
N SER A 142 -10.55 10.98 2.92
CA SER A 142 -11.72 10.18 3.28
C SER A 142 -12.93 11.11 3.39
N ASP A 143 -14.12 10.54 3.39
CA ASP A 143 -15.35 11.31 3.57
C ASP A 143 -15.40 11.90 5.00
N PRO A 144 -15.46 13.24 5.14
CA PRO A 144 -15.59 13.87 6.45
C PRO A 144 -16.99 13.66 7.06
N GLY A 145 -17.95 13.15 6.29
CA GLY A 145 -19.36 13.07 6.65
C GLY A 145 -20.03 14.44 6.79
N HIS A 146 -21.34 14.47 6.71
CA HIS A 146 -22.15 15.64 7.01
C HIS A 146 -22.68 15.51 8.45
N ALA A 147 -22.15 16.33 9.37
CA ALA A 147 -22.79 16.52 10.68
C ALA A 147 -23.96 17.50 10.49
N LYS A 148 -25.18 17.11 10.79
CA LYS A 148 -26.29 18.05 11.00
C LYS A 148 -25.94 18.91 12.23
N SER A 149 -26.37 20.18 12.23
CA SER A 149 -26.02 21.16 13.28
C SER A 149 -26.39 20.72 14.69
N ASP A 150 -27.38 19.87 14.81
CA ASP A 150 -28.04 19.40 16.03
C ASP A 150 -27.63 17.98 16.47
N VAL A 151 -26.66 17.35 15.80
CA VAL A 151 -26.20 16.01 16.16
C VAL A 151 -24.86 16.08 16.89
N PRO A 152 -24.68 15.37 18.03
CA PRO A 152 -23.42 15.32 18.76
C PRO A 152 -22.23 14.97 17.86
N ARG A 153 -21.15 15.74 17.97
CA ARG A 153 -19.88 15.47 17.28
C ARG A 153 -19.02 14.61 18.19
N GLY A 154 -18.50 13.51 17.67
CA GLY A 154 -17.58 12.61 18.40
C GLY A 154 -17.95 11.14 18.29
N GLY A 155 -17.54 10.36 19.30
CA GLY A 155 -17.71 8.91 19.31
C GLY A 155 -19.15 8.40 19.23
N GLU A 156 -20.13 9.22 19.59
CA GLU A 156 -21.55 8.89 19.57
C GLU A 156 -22.27 9.27 18.26
N ALA A 157 -21.58 9.98 17.35
CA ALA A 157 -22.18 10.38 16.09
C ALA A 157 -22.48 9.14 15.21
N LYS A 158 -23.75 8.90 14.89
CA LYS A 158 -24.19 7.86 13.96
C LYS A 158 -23.88 8.21 12.49
N THR A 159 -22.77 8.88 12.23
CA THR A 159 -22.32 9.26 10.88
C THR A 159 -21.38 8.22 10.32
N ARG A 160 -21.30 8.09 9.00
CA ARG A 160 -20.29 7.25 8.31
C ARG A 160 -18.87 7.83 8.39
N ARG A 161 -18.71 8.95 9.08
CA ARG A 161 -17.45 9.63 9.26
C ARG A 161 -16.44 8.75 9.98
N SER A 162 -15.20 8.78 9.53
CA SER A 162 -14.09 8.15 10.25
C SER A 162 -13.88 8.81 11.61
N LYS A 163 -13.90 7.99 12.69
CA LYS A 163 -13.71 8.47 14.06
C LYS A 163 -12.26 8.90 14.35
N ASP A 164 -11.30 8.27 13.69
CA ASP A 164 -9.87 8.48 13.84
C ASP A 164 -9.22 9.21 12.64
N GLY A 165 -10.04 9.61 11.66
CA GLY A 165 -9.62 10.53 10.62
C GLY A 165 -9.54 11.97 11.15
N ALA A 166 -8.61 12.76 10.63
CA ALA A 166 -8.39 14.13 11.07
C ALA A 166 -8.29 15.12 9.90
N TRP A 167 -8.53 16.39 10.22
CA TRP A 167 -8.28 17.50 9.31
C TRP A 167 -6.81 17.89 9.35
N ALA A 168 -6.23 18.12 8.18
CA ALA A 168 -4.92 18.74 8.04
C ALA A 168 -4.93 19.73 6.87
N LYS A 169 -4.12 20.78 6.97
CA LYS A 169 -4.00 21.83 5.95
C LYS A 169 -2.65 21.73 5.25
N LYS A 170 -2.66 21.79 3.92
CA LYS A 170 -1.44 21.93 3.11
C LYS A 170 -1.63 23.11 2.15
N GLY A 171 -0.86 24.18 2.37
CA GLY A 171 -1.11 25.46 1.70
C GLY A 171 -2.52 25.95 2.01
N ASN A 172 -3.30 26.29 0.99
CA ASN A 172 -4.69 26.76 1.13
C ASN A 172 -5.74 25.63 1.11
N LYS A 173 -5.33 24.36 0.95
CA LYS A 173 -6.26 23.23 0.85
C LYS A 173 -6.32 22.46 2.16
N SER A 174 -7.54 22.19 2.64
CA SER A 174 -7.81 21.31 3.79
C SER A 174 -8.12 19.90 3.30
N HIS A 175 -7.57 18.91 3.99
CA HIS A 175 -7.75 17.49 3.71
C HIS A 175 -8.27 16.81 4.97
N PHE A 176 -9.33 16.01 4.84
CA PHE A 176 -9.79 15.13 5.89
C PHE A 176 -9.43 13.69 5.56
N GLY A 177 -8.94 12.94 6.54
CA GLY A 177 -8.64 11.52 6.41
C GLY A 177 -7.33 11.13 7.07
N TYR A 178 -6.44 10.55 6.27
CA TYR A 178 -5.23 9.88 6.73
C TYR A 178 -4.01 10.38 5.96
N LYS A 179 -2.82 9.97 6.43
CA LYS A 179 -1.56 10.05 5.70
C LYS A 179 -0.98 8.66 5.52
N GLY A 180 -0.49 8.38 4.33
CA GLY A 180 0.38 7.24 4.04
C GLY A 180 1.82 7.70 4.01
N HIS A 181 2.65 7.17 4.91
CA HIS A 181 4.08 7.37 4.97
C HIS A 181 4.76 6.16 4.32
N ILE A 182 5.70 6.39 3.42
CA ILE A 182 6.44 5.33 2.78
C ILE A 182 7.94 5.58 2.85
N LYS A 183 8.69 4.48 2.92
CA LYS A 183 10.14 4.44 2.75
C LYS A 183 10.47 3.70 1.46
N THR A 184 11.19 4.37 0.53
CA THR A 184 11.64 3.76 -0.73
C THR A 184 13.15 3.80 -0.84
N ASP A 185 13.76 2.83 -1.53
CA ASP A 185 15.18 2.91 -1.88
C ASP A 185 15.42 3.84 -3.07
N VAL A 186 16.63 4.43 -3.11
CA VAL A 186 17.02 5.37 -4.17
C VAL A 186 17.36 4.66 -5.48
N GLU A 187 17.71 3.37 -5.46
CA GLU A 187 18.22 2.65 -6.62
C GLU A 187 17.11 2.04 -7.50
N ASN A 188 16.24 1.26 -6.87
CA ASN A 188 15.19 0.51 -7.57
C ASN A 188 13.80 1.07 -7.34
N ASN A 189 13.69 2.01 -6.39
CA ASN A 189 12.43 2.64 -6.00
C ASN A 189 11.35 1.64 -5.51
N PHE A 190 11.77 0.59 -4.80
CA PHE A 190 10.86 -0.28 -4.07
C PHE A 190 10.44 0.39 -2.77
N ILE A 191 9.19 0.15 -2.37
CA ILE A 191 8.70 0.54 -1.03
C ILE A 191 9.16 -0.53 -0.05
N TRP A 192 9.91 -0.12 1.00
CA TRP A 192 10.46 -1.01 2.03
C TRP A 192 9.72 -0.92 3.36
N LYS A 193 8.97 0.14 3.57
CA LYS A 193 8.15 0.31 4.76
C LYS A 193 6.96 1.20 4.47
N VAL A 194 5.83 0.90 5.10
CA VAL A 194 4.58 1.66 4.99
C VAL A 194 4.03 1.88 6.38
N GLU A 195 3.59 3.09 6.66
CA GLU A 195 2.86 3.42 7.89
C GLU A 195 1.69 4.33 7.53
N THR A 196 0.58 4.17 8.23
CA THR A 196 -0.62 4.99 8.02
C THR A 196 -1.01 5.66 9.33
N THR A 197 -1.20 6.97 9.28
CA THR A 197 -1.59 7.78 10.43
C THR A 197 -2.82 8.62 10.13
N ALA A 198 -3.41 9.24 11.16
CA ALA A 198 -4.37 10.31 10.95
C ALA A 198 -3.70 11.49 10.22
N ALA A 199 -4.46 12.26 9.43
CA ALA A 199 -3.90 13.30 8.57
C ALA A 199 -3.21 14.44 9.34
N ASN A 200 -3.57 14.69 10.61
CA ASN A 200 -2.99 15.72 11.46
C ASN A 200 -1.63 15.35 12.08
N VAL A 201 -1.22 14.08 12.00
CA VAL A 201 0.12 13.68 12.47
C VAL A 201 1.18 14.33 11.57
N HIS A 202 2.13 15.05 12.17
CA HIS A 202 3.18 15.71 11.40
C HIS A 202 4.17 14.68 10.87
N ASP A 203 4.66 14.88 9.63
CA ASP A 203 5.50 13.90 8.94
C ASP A 203 6.81 13.61 9.69
N SER A 204 7.32 14.61 10.45
CA SER A 204 8.51 14.48 11.31
C SER A 204 8.33 13.57 12.53
N GLN A 205 7.10 13.21 12.89
CA GLN A 205 6.81 12.30 14.00
C GLN A 205 6.90 10.82 13.60
N VAL A 206 6.96 10.54 12.31
CA VAL A 206 7.07 9.19 11.76
C VAL A 206 8.48 8.99 11.24
N ASP A 207 9.19 8.01 11.77
CA ASP A 207 10.53 7.61 11.30
C ASP A 207 10.50 6.18 10.79
N LEU A 208 10.70 6.03 9.48
CA LEU A 208 10.72 4.73 8.82
C LEU A 208 12.15 4.23 8.53
N ALA A 209 13.18 5.04 8.82
CA ALA A 209 14.56 4.65 8.60
C ALA A 209 15.01 3.57 9.60
N ASN A 210 15.90 2.69 9.17
CA ASN A 210 16.61 1.76 10.02
C ASN A 210 18.00 2.34 10.40
N GLU A 211 18.64 1.74 11.39
CA GLU A 211 20.03 2.06 11.73
C GLU A 211 20.94 1.84 10.51
N GLY A 212 21.86 2.76 10.30
CA GLY A 212 22.81 2.71 9.20
C GLY A 212 22.28 3.21 7.84
N GLU A 213 20.98 3.41 7.68
CA GLU A 213 20.40 3.96 6.45
C GLU A 213 20.58 5.49 6.37
N VAL A 214 20.86 6.01 5.18
CA VAL A 214 20.83 7.45 4.91
C VAL A 214 19.41 7.83 4.50
N ARG A 215 18.71 8.62 5.33
CA ARG A 215 17.33 9.07 5.10
C ARG A 215 17.29 10.40 4.37
N TYR A 216 16.83 10.43 3.14
CA TYR A 216 16.54 11.63 2.37
C TYR A 216 15.10 12.09 2.64
N GLY A 217 14.95 13.24 3.31
CA GLY A 217 13.66 13.85 3.63
C GLY A 217 13.52 15.24 3.01
N ASP A 218 12.28 15.75 2.95
CA ASP A 218 12.04 17.14 2.57
C ASP A 218 12.35 18.11 3.75
N LYS A 219 12.10 19.40 3.53
CA LYS A 219 12.28 20.44 4.56
C LYS A 219 11.41 20.24 5.80
N GLY A 220 10.31 19.47 5.69
CA GLY A 220 9.43 19.13 6.80
C GLY A 220 10.05 18.13 7.79
N TYR A 221 11.05 17.38 7.36
CA TYR A 221 11.79 16.45 8.22
C TYR A 221 13.06 17.07 8.84
N TYR A 222 13.38 18.34 8.52
CA TYR A 222 14.57 19.00 9.04
C TYR A 222 14.54 19.06 10.57
N GLY A 223 15.57 18.50 11.21
CA GLY A 223 15.67 18.41 12.67
C GLY A 223 14.82 17.33 13.33
N ALA A 224 14.11 16.52 12.55
CA ALA A 224 13.39 15.36 13.08
C ALA A 224 14.37 14.27 13.52
N LYS A 225 14.11 13.65 14.67
CA LYS A 225 14.88 12.49 15.13
C LYS A 225 14.71 11.33 14.13
N THR A 226 15.78 10.63 13.84
CA THR A 226 15.78 9.43 13.00
C THR A 226 16.75 8.40 13.53
N LYS A 227 16.46 7.12 13.35
CA LYS A 227 17.35 6.01 13.64
C LYS A 227 18.52 5.94 12.66
N GLY A 228 18.32 6.42 11.44
CA GLY A 228 19.34 6.49 10.40
C GLY A 228 20.12 7.81 10.40
N TYR A 229 20.90 8.03 9.35
CA TYR A 229 21.62 9.29 9.13
C TYR A 229 20.70 10.31 8.44
N ASP A 230 20.49 11.47 9.05
CA ASP A 230 19.60 12.49 8.50
C ASP A 230 20.23 13.24 7.32
N ALA A 231 19.69 13.01 6.15
CA ALA A 231 19.96 13.73 4.92
C ALA A 231 18.76 14.55 4.43
N SER A 232 17.94 15.09 5.36
CA SER A 232 16.84 15.97 5.03
C SER A 232 17.31 17.30 4.46
N MET A 233 16.48 17.93 3.62
CA MET A 233 16.75 19.24 3.04
C MET A 233 16.77 20.29 4.14
N LYS A 234 17.81 21.13 4.17
CA LYS A 234 17.91 22.25 5.12
C LYS A 234 16.84 23.31 4.81
N ARG A 235 16.34 23.93 5.89
CA ARG A 235 15.36 25.00 5.82
C ARG A 235 16.02 26.34 6.22
N ALA A 236 15.78 27.40 5.45
CA ALA A 236 16.12 28.76 5.85
C ALA A 236 15.31 29.14 7.09
N SER A 237 15.90 29.87 8.02
CA SER A 237 15.24 30.46 9.17
C SER A 237 15.25 32.00 9.07
N ARG A 238 14.43 32.67 9.91
CA ARG A 238 14.34 34.12 9.89
C ARG A 238 15.72 34.73 10.21
N GLY A 239 16.23 35.55 9.29
CA GLY A 239 17.56 36.18 9.40
C GLY A 239 18.73 35.28 8.98
N HIS A 240 18.52 34.00 8.66
CA HIS A 240 19.57 33.07 8.21
C HIS A 240 19.16 32.43 6.89
N GLN A 241 19.71 32.95 5.81
CA GLN A 241 19.55 32.34 4.47
C GLN A 241 20.42 31.10 4.35
N LEU A 242 20.07 30.22 3.42
CA LEU A 242 20.89 29.05 3.09
C LEU A 242 22.19 29.50 2.43
N SER A 243 23.29 28.85 2.77
CA SER A 243 24.54 29.00 2.04
C SER A 243 24.42 28.38 0.66
N VAL A 244 25.26 28.81 -0.29
CA VAL A 244 25.33 28.21 -1.62
C VAL A 244 25.56 26.68 -1.56
N PHE A 245 26.36 26.23 -0.60
CA PHE A 245 26.58 24.80 -0.39
C PHE A 245 25.32 24.07 0.08
N ASP A 246 24.51 24.69 0.95
CA ASP A 246 23.25 24.12 1.41
C ASP A 246 22.21 24.08 0.30
N GLU A 247 22.18 25.06 -0.58
CA GLU A 247 21.30 25.05 -1.75
C GLU A 247 21.69 23.95 -2.74
N LEU A 248 22.98 23.79 -3.04
CA LEU A 248 23.49 22.70 -3.89
C LEU A 248 23.20 21.33 -3.27
N ARG A 249 23.40 21.18 -1.94
CA ARG A 249 23.03 19.97 -1.22
C ARG A 249 21.53 19.69 -1.34
N ASN A 250 20.69 20.69 -1.09
CA ASN A 250 19.23 20.55 -1.21
C ASN A 250 18.80 20.17 -2.64
N LYS A 251 19.42 20.72 -3.66
CA LYS A 251 19.17 20.37 -5.07
C LYS A 251 19.47 18.90 -5.34
N ARG A 252 20.61 18.37 -4.83
CA ARG A 252 20.97 16.94 -4.96
C ARG A 252 19.97 16.04 -4.22
N ILE A 253 19.53 16.41 -3.02
CA ILE A 253 18.53 15.66 -2.25
C ILE A 253 17.20 15.69 -2.97
N SER A 254 16.76 16.86 -3.48
CA SER A 254 15.51 16.99 -4.23
C SER A 254 15.47 16.10 -5.47
N SER A 255 16.58 16.00 -6.20
CA SER A 255 16.69 15.10 -7.35
C SER A 255 16.49 13.63 -6.98
N LYS A 256 17.06 13.17 -5.84
CA LYS A 256 16.83 11.80 -5.35
C LYS A 256 15.38 11.60 -4.91
N ARG A 257 14.80 12.59 -4.20
CA ARG A 257 13.43 12.52 -3.70
C ARG A 257 12.36 12.48 -4.78
N SER A 258 12.63 12.99 -5.98
CA SER A 258 11.65 12.93 -7.09
C SER A 258 11.19 11.49 -7.42
N LEU A 259 11.98 10.47 -7.06
CA LEU A 259 11.62 9.07 -7.27
C LEU A 259 10.38 8.64 -6.44
N VAL A 260 10.19 9.18 -5.24
CA VAL A 260 9.02 8.84 -4.41
C VAL A 260 7.71 9.38 -4.98
N GLU A 261 7.77 10.48 -5.72
CA GLU A 261 6.60 11.06 -6.40
C GLU A 261 5.99 10.08 -7.40
N ARG A 262 6.83 9.25 -8.05
CA ARG A 262 6.37 8.17 -8.92
C ARG A 262 5.56 7.13 -8.14
N CYS A 263 6.00 6.73 -6.94
CA CYS A 263 5.25 5.80 -6.09
C CYS A 263 3.86 6.35 -5.77
N PHE A 264 3.80 7.61 -5.31
CA PHE A 264 2.53 8.25 -4.98
C PHE A 264 1.65 8.48 -6.20
N SER A 265 2.22 8.81 -7.35
CA SER A 265 1.48 8.96 -8.60
C SER A 265 0.82 7.63 -9.00
N VAL A 266 1.55 6.52 -8.96
CA VAL A 266 0.99 5.20 -9.27
C VAL A 266 -0.12 4.84 -8.27
N ILE A 267 0.12 4.97 -6.98
CA ILE A 267 -0.86 4.63 -5.93
C ILE A 267 -2.12 5.50 -6.06
N LYS A 268 -1.98 6.80 -6.29
CA LYS A 268 -3.14 7.72 -6.32
C LYS A 268 -3.88 7.72 -7.63
N ILE A 269 -3.17 7.71 -8.75
CA ILE A 269 -3.74 7.91 -10.09
C ILE A 269 -4.05 6.55 -10.73
N VAL A 270 -3.05 5.66 -10.81
CA VAL A 270 -3.23 4.37 -11.49
C VAL A 270 -4.10 3.43 -10.66
N PHE A 271 -3.81 3.30 -9.35
CA PHE A 271 -4.57 2.45 -8.44
C PHE A 271 -5.79 3.17 -7.81
N LYS A 272 -6.01 4.44 -8.17
CA LYS A 272 -7.15 5.26 -7.69
C LYS A 272 -7.29 5.31 -6.17
N SER A 273 -6.18 5.18 -5.44
CA SER A 273 -6.18 5.10 -3.96
C SER A 273 -5.88 6.42 -3.25
N GLY A 274 -6.01 7.56 -3.93
CA GLY A 274 -5.91 8.90 -3.33
C GLY A 274 -7.09 9.26 -2.42
N HIS A 275 -8.21 8.55 -2.56
CA HIS A 275 -9.39 8.65 -1.71
C HIS A 275 -9.82 7.26 -1.24
N VAL A 276 -10.21 7.15 0.04
CA VAL A 276 -10.65 5.88 0.63
C VAL A 276 -12.01 6.01 1.27
N MET A 277 -12.85 4.99 1.07
CA MET A 277 -14.20 4.91 1.67
C MET A 277 -14.19 4.20 3.04
N VAL A 278 -13.03 3.77 3.51
CA VAL A 278 -12.88 3.13 4.83
C VAL A 278 -12.79 4.17 5.93
N THR A 279 -13.22 3.79 7.13
CA THR A 279 -13.52 4.75 8.23
C THR A 279 -12.54 4.72 9.39
N THR A 280 -11.48 3.89 9.37
CA THR A 280 -10.49 3.83 10.46
C THR A 280 -9.07 3.80 9.93
N VAL A 281 -8.10 4.28 10.75
CA VAL A 281 -6.66 4.21 10.43
C VAL A 281 -6.25 2.78 10.10
N GLY A 282 -6.68 1.80 10.90
CA GLY A 282 -6.34 0.39 10.66
C GLY A 282 -6.86 -0.15 9.31
N ARG A 283 -8.09 0.22 8.91
CA ARG A 283 -8.61 -0.16 7.58
C ARG A 283 -7.89 0.57 6.45
N ALA A 284 -7.53 1.84 6.66
CA ALA A 284 -6.73 2.59 5.71
C ALA A 284 -5.32 1.98 5.59
N ALA A 285 -4.72 1.51 6.69
CA ALA A 285 -3.44 0.82 6.71
C ALA A 285 -3.47 -0.47 5.86
N VAL A 286 -4.51 -1.30 5.99
CA VAL A 286 -4.69 -2.48 5.12
C VAL A 286 -4.65 -2.08 3.65
N LYS A 287 -5.43 -1.06 3.26
CA LYS A 287 -5.44 -0.58 1.86
C LYS A 287 -4.07 -0.06 1.43
N MET A 288 -3.38 0.71 2.27
CA MET A 288 -2.07 1.28 1.93
C MET A 288 -0.99 0.21 1.81
N THR A 289 -1.00 -0.81 2.67
CA THR A 289 -0.07 -1.93 2.57
C THR A 289 -0.28 -2.71 1.27
N PHE A 290 -1.53 -3.03 0.91
CA PHE A 290 -1.80 -3.72 -0.36
C PHE A 290 -1.53 -2.84 -1.59
N ASN A 291 -1.68 -1.52 -1.50
CA ASN A 291 -1.20 -0.60 -2.54
C ASN A 291 0.32 -0.66 -2.71
N ALA A 292 1.06 -0.71 -1.61
CA ALA A 292 2.51 -0.80 -1.65
C ALA A 292 2.98 -2.15 -2.19
N ILE A 293 2.32 -3.25 -1.82
CA ILE A 293 2.56 -4.58 -2.41
C ILE A 293 2.31 -4.54 -3.92
N GLY A 294 1.15 -4.04 -4.34
CA GLY A 294 0.80 -3.88 -5.76
C GLY A 294 1.81 -3.03 -6.53
N TYR A 295 2.26 -1.91 -5.93
CA TYR A 295 3.30 -1.07 -6.51
C TYR A 295 4.63 -1.82 -6.66
N ASN A 296 5.07 -2.51 -5.63
CA ASN A 296 6.33 -3.27 -5.66
C ASN A 296 6.30 -4.39 -6.71
N LEU A 297 5.18 -5.11 -6.82
CA LEU A 297 5.00 -6.13 -7.85
C LEU A 297 5.01 -5.52 -9.26
N PHE A 298 4.32 -4.40 -9.45
CA PHE A 298 4.29 -3.69 -10.73
C PHE A 298 5.68 -3.17 -11.13
N ASN A 299 6.43 -2.62 -10.16
CA ASN A 299 7.80 -2.15 -10.37
C ASN A 299 8.75 -3.31 -10.67
N LEU A 300 8.65 -4.43 -9.91
CA LEU A 300 9.43 -5.64 -10.12
C LEU A 300 9.22 -6.21 -11.53
N LEU A 301 7.98 -6.33 -11.98
CA LEU A 301 7.66 -6.77 -13.34
C LEU A 301 8.32 -5.88 -14.38
N GLY A 302 8.27 -4.56 -14.19
CA GLY A 302 8.93 -3.61 -15.08
C GLY A 302 10.46 -3.74 -15.10
N ILE A 303 11.09 -4.10 -13.99
CA ILE A 303 12.54 -4.34 -13.91
C ILE A 303 12.89 -5.66 -14.61
N VAL A 304 12.12 -6.72 -14.37
CA VAL A 304 12.34 -8.04 -15.01
C VAL A 304 12.22 -7.93 -16.52
N ASN A 305 11.16 -7.26 -17.01
CA ASN A 305 10.96 -7.10 -18.46
C ASN A 305 12.08 -6.29 -19.13
N ARG A 306 12.64 -5.26 -18.44
CA ARG A 306 13.80 -4.51 -18.97
C ARG A 306 15.09 -5.30 -18.98
N LYS A 307 15.24 -6.31 -18.13
CA LYS A 307 16.43 -7.19 -18.11
C LYS A 307 16.31 -8.30 -19.16
N ALA A 308 15.11 -8.63 -19.61
CA ALA A 308 14.85 -9.65 -20.61
C ALA A 308 14.82 -9.10 -22.05
N ALA A 309 14.68 -7.79 -22.22
CA ALA A 309 14.77 -7.07 -23.50
C ALA A 309 16.19 -6.62 -23.80
#